data_979b4a2d3360399890b979ce86c897a6
#
_entry.id   979b4a2d3360399890b979ce86c897a6
#
_cell.length_a   1.000
_cell.length_b   1.000
_cell.length_c   1.000
_cell.angle_alpha   90.00
_cell.angle_beta   90.00
_cell.angle_gamma   90.00
#
_symmetry.space_group_name_H-M   'P 1'
#
loop_
_entity.id
_entity.type
_entity.pdbx_description
1 polymer ?
#
loop_
_entity_poly.entity_id
_entity_poly.type
_entity_poly.pdbx_seq_one_letter_code
_entity_poly.pdbx_strand_id
1 'polypeptide(L)'
;MKEIRIENLHFRIGAKEILRGITANLPADRFVALLGPNGCGKSTLLKHLYRVHPIQEGSVVMDDTPIAQIPLRAAAQEIGVMGQFHAVDFDFSAEEIVLMGRAPYKESFEEDTAADFALVRTALERVGMADAAQRSFNELSGGEQQRVMLARCLVQEPQLLILDEPTNHLDIKYQLHILELVKGLGIGVIAALHDLNLAAMYADLLVVMKEGRIDRIGTPQEIITVDMLAHIYGVRANVTYDAAGLPLVDYRTEQLP
;
A
#
# COMPACT_ATOMS: atom_id res chain seq x y z
N MET A 1 -12.42 11.03 2.54
CA MET A 1 -12.53 10.11 1.38
C MET A 1 -13.31 8.88 1.81
N LYS A 2 -14.30 8.42 1.00
CA LYS A 2 -15.16 7.29 1.35
C LYS A 2 -14.93 6.07 0.45
N GLU A 3 -14.76 6.30 -0.86
CA GLU A 3 -14.61 5.21 -1.82
C GLU A 3 -13.75 5.59 -3.04
N ILE A 4 -13.15 4.58 -3.66
CA ILE A 4 -12.52 4.69 -4.99
C ILE A 4 -13.25 3.73 -5.91
N ARG A 5 -13.89 4.26 -6.94
CA ARG A 5 -14.60 3.51 -7.95
C ARG A 5 -13.75 3.40 -9.22
N ILE A 6 -13.55 2.19 -9.68
CA ILE A 6 -12.77 1.85 -10.87
C ILE A 6 -13.72 1.18 -11.84
N GLU A 7 -13.77 1.67 -13.08
CA GLU A 7 -14.67 1.13 -14.11
C GLU A 7 -13.89 0.82 -15.38
N ASN A 8 -13.88 -0.45 -15.74
CA ASN A 8 -13.31 -0.99 -16.99
C ASN A 8 -11.91 -0.43 -17.29
N LEU A 9 -11.04 -0.38 -16.26
CA LEU A 9 -9.69 0.16 -16.40
C LEU A 9 -8.79 -0.81 -17.17
N HIS A 10 -8.29 -0.35 -18.33
CA HIS A 10 -7.28 -1.03 -19.12
C HIS A 10 -5.98 -0.24 -19.14
N PHE A 11 -4.87 -0.97 -19.16
CA PHE A 11 -3.55 -0.34 -19.25
C PHE A 11 -2.56 -1.23 -19.98
N ARG A 12 -1.79 -0.62 -20.89
CA ARG A 12 -0.76 -1.28 -21.69
C ARG A 12 0.59 -0.60 -21.55
N ILE A 13 1.63 -1.41 -21.56
CA ILE A 13 3.03 -0.96 -21.68
C ILE A 13 3.57 -1.57 -22.98
N GLY A 14 3.76 -0.75 -24.00
CA GLY A 14 4.05 -1.23 -25.35
C GLY A 14 2.93 -2.14 -25.88
N ALA A 15 3.28 -3.33 -26.31
CA ALA A 15 2.30 -4.32 -26.79
C ALA A 15 1.65 -5.17 -25.68
N LYS A 16 2.18 -5.10 -24.45
CA LYS A 16 1.71 -5.95 -23.35
C LYS A 16 0.59 -5.25 -22.57
N GLU A 17 -0.58 -5.88 -22.52
CA GLU A 17 -1.68 -5.45 -21.68
C GLU A 17 -1.47 -5.95 -20.25
N ILE A 18 -1.40 -5.01 -19.30
CA ILE A 18 -1.12 -5.26 -17.87
C ILE A 18 -2.41 -5.31 -17.08
N LEU A 19 -3.31 -4.33 -17.28
CA LEU A 19 -4.66 -4.33 -16.69
C LEU A 19 -5.68 -4.56 -17.80
N ARG A 20 -6.66 -5.43 -17.53
CA ARG A 20 -7.57 -5.99 -18.51
C ARG A 20 -9.03 -5.85 -18.06
N GLY A 21 -9.51 -4.60 -18.00
CA GLY A 21 -10.89 -4.31 -17.62
C GLY A 21 -11.11 -4.45 -16.10
N ILE A 22 -10.28 -3.81 -15.30
CA ILE A 22 -10.47 -3.77 -13.85
C ILE A 22 -11.71 -2.97 -13.53
N THR A 23 -12.64 -3.60 -12.79
CA THR A 23 -13.84 -2.94 -12.25
C THR A 23 -13.97 -3.31 -10.79
N ALA A 24 -13.98 -2.29 -9.90
CA ALA A 24 -14.06 -2.47 -8.47
C ALA A 24 -14.59 -1.20 -7.80
N ASN A 25 -15.25 -1.38 -6.65
CA ASN A 25 -15.51 -0.32 -5.69
C ASN A 25 -14.72 -0.62 -4.42
N LEU A 26 -13.71 0.21 -4.12
CA LEU A 26 -12.81 0.04 -2.99
C LEU A 26 -13.17 1.05 -1.90
N PRO A 27 -13.57 0.59 -0.69
CA PRO A 27 -13.78 1.50 0.43
C PRO A 27 -12.46 2.19 0.79
N ALA A 28 -12.48 3.50 0.92
CA ALA A 28 -11.31 4.31 1.26
C ALA A 28 -11.27 4.70 2.75
N ASP A 29 -12.08 4.05 3.58
CA ASP A 29 -12.15 4.18 5.04
C ASP A 29 -11.81 2.86 5.76
N ARG A 30 -11.38 1.83 5.02
CA ARG A 30 -11.05 0.49 5.50
C ARG A 30 -9.67 0.06 5.04
N PHE A 31 -9.19 -1.04 5.61
CA PHE A 31 -7.97 -1.68 5.13
C PHE A 31 -8.31 -2.67 4.00
N VAL A 32 -7.94 -2.32 2.78
CA VAL A 32 -8.08 -3.15 1.58
C VAL A 32 -6.72 -3.76 1.23
N ALA A 33 -6.61 -5.08 1.14
CA ALA A 33 -5.40 -5.74 0.67
C ALA A 33 -5.57 -6.26 -0.77
N LEU A 34 -4.63 -5.90 -1.64
CA LEU A 34 -4.50 -6.45 -2.98
C LEU A 34 -3.62 -7.70 -2.92
N LEU A 35 -4.16 -8.82 -3.34
CA LEU A 35 -3.51 -10.14 -3.38
C LEU A 35 -3.37 -10.65 -4.81
N GLY A 36 -2.44 -11.55 -5.04
CA GLY A 36 -2.26 -12.24 -6.31
C GLY A 36 -0.79 -12.49 -6.64
N PRO A 37 -0.50 -13.34 -7.63
CA PRO A 37 0.86 -13.70 -8.03
C PRO A 37 1.69 -12.51 -8.48
N ASN A 38 3.02 -12.66 -8.50
CA ASN A 38 3.91 -11.65 -9.04
C ASN A 38 3.57 -11.35 -10.51
N GLY A 39 3.57 -10.06 -10.86
CA GLY A 39 3.27 -9.62 -12.23
C GLY A 39 1.79 -9.64 -12.61
N CYS A 40 0.85 -9.93 -11.69
CA CYS A 40 -0.60 -9.89 -11.99
C CYS A 40 -1.18 -8.48 -12.13
N GLY A 41 -0.41 -7.41 -11.82
CA GLY A 41 -0.83 -6.02 -12.02
C GLY A 41 -1.11 -5.22 -10.76
N LYS A 42 -0.86 -5.74 -9.54
CA LYS A 42 -1.12 -5.02 -8.25
C LYS A 42 -0.48 -3.63 -8.22
N SER A 43 0.85 -3.56 -8.35
CA SER A 43 1.59 -2.27 -8.33
C SER A 43 1.17 -1.36 -9.48
N THR A 44 0.82 -1.92 -10.64
CA THR A 44 0.30 -1.13 -11.77
C THR A 44 -1.06 -0.52 -11.44
N LEU A 45 -1.95 -1.27 -10.80
CA LEU A 45 -3.23 -0.75 -10.33
C LEU A 45 -3.03 0.37 -9.30
N LEU A 46 -2.17 0.15 -8.29
CA LEU A 46 -1.84 1.18 -7.31
C LEU A 46 -1.31 2.45 -7.98
N LYS A 47 -0.42 2.33 -8.99
CA LYS A 47 0.14 3.48 -9.73
C LYS A 47 -0.91 4.32 -10.47
N HIS A 48 -2.07 3.76 -10.81
CA HIS A 48 -3.20 4.52 -11.33
C HIS A 48 -3.93 5.28 -10.21
N LEU A 49 -4.06 4.66 -9.01
CA LEU A 49 -4.75 5.30 -7.88
C LEU A 49 -3.99 6.53 -7.37
N TYR A 50 -2.65 6.52 -7.41
CA TYR A 50 -1.85 7.69 -7.06
C TYR A 50 -1.27 8.43 -8.27
N ARG A 51 -1.85 8.20 -9.49
CA ARG A 51 -1.66 8.99 -10.70
C ARG A 51 -0.24 9.03 -11.28
N VAL A 52 0.59 8.03 -11.02
CA VAL A 52 1.87 7.84 -11.73
C VAL A 52 1.61 7.37 -13.17
N HIS A 53 0.58 6.52 -13.36
CA HIS A 53 0.15 6.15 -14.70
C HIS A 53 -1.11 6.91 -15.11
N PRO A 54 -1.16 7.48 -16.33
CA PRO A 54 -2.38 8.08 -16.86
C PRO A 54 -3.42 7.00 -17.17
N ILE A 55 -4.70 7.36 -17.04
CA ILE A 55 -5.81 6.50 -17.47
C ILE A 55 -5.80 6.46 -19.00
N GLN A 56 -5.59 5.26 -19.58
CA GLN A 56 -5.63 5.04 -21.03
C GLN A 56 -7.04 4.72 -21.50
N GLU A 57 -7.76 3.87 -20.75
CA GLU A 57 -9.12 3.45 -21.03
C GLU A 57 -9.83 3.10 -19.73
N GLY A 58 -11.11 3.39 -19.61
CA GLY A 58 -11.90 3.25 -18.41
C GLY A 58 -11.86 4.50 -17.53
N SER A 59 -12.19 4.36 -16.25
CA SER A 59 -12.21 5.48 -15.30
C SER A 59 -11.77 5.08 -13.91
N VAL A 60 -11.23 6.05 -13.16
CA VAL A 60 -11.02 5.99 -11.71
C VAL A 60 -11.61 7.26 -11.11
N VAL A 61 -12.53 7.07 -10.17
CA VAL A 61 -13.29 8.15 -9.50
C VAL A 61 -13.04 8.04 -8.01
N MET A 62 -12.66 9.13 -7.37
CA MET A 62 -12.55 9.28 -5.91
C MET A 62 -13.77 10.04 -5.40
N ASP A 63 -14.54 9.40 -4.53
CA ASP A 63 -15.89 9.84 -4.18
C ASP A 63 -16.69 10.10 -5.49
N ASP A 64 -17.01 11.34 -5.82
CA ASP A 64 -17.72 11.68 -7.05
C ASP A 64 -16.86 12.40 -8.10
N THR A 65 -15.54 12.49 -7.88
CA THR A 65 -14.64 13.25 -8.75
C THR A 65 -13.69 12.31 -9.52
N PRO A 66 -13.66 12.37 -10.87
CA PRO A 66 -12.66 11.66 -11.63
C PRO A 66 -11.26 12.05 -11.19
N ILE A 67 -10.42 11.06 -10.90
CA ILE A 67 -9.08 11.28 -10.33
C ILE A 67 -8.20 12.20 -11.21
N ALA A 68 -8.41 12.17 -12.51
CA ALA A 68 -7.71 13.04 -13.46
C ALA A 68 -8.04 14.54 -13.30
N GLN A 69 -9.21 14.88 -12.72
CA GLN A 69 -9.67 16.24 -12.49
C GLN A 69 -9.22 16.82 -11.14
N ILE A 70 -8.81 15.96 -10.19
CA ILE A 70 -8.29 16.41 -8.90
C ILE A 70 -6.91 17.05 -9.13
N PRO A 71 -6.61 18.29 -8.67
CA PRO A 71 -5.28 18.85 -8.75
C PRO A 71 -4.24 17.92 -8.10
N LEU A 72 -3.06 17.75 -8.70
CA LEU A 72 -2.02 16.84 -8.17
C LEU A 72 -1.67 17.15 -6.71
N ARG A 73 -1.57 18.44 -6.39
CA ARG A 73 -1.28 18.90 -5.03
C ARG A 73 -2.37 18.50 -4.03
N ALA A 74 -3.64 18.66 -4.41
CA ALA A 74 -4.77 18.26 -3.57
C ALA A 74 -4.81 16.73 -3.36
N ALA A 75 -4.58 15.96 -4.43
CA ALA A 75 -4.47 14.50 -4.31
C ALA A 75 -3.30 14.09 -3.38
N ALA A 76 -2.14 14.77 -3.48
CA ALA A 76 -0.98 14.50 -2.64
C ALA A 76 -1.17 14.94 -1.17
N GLN A 77 -2.11 15.81 -0.85
CA GLN A 77 -2.48 16.14 0.53
C GLN A 77 -3.39 15.08 1.16
N GLU A 78 -4.21 14.39 0.34
CA GLU A 78 -5.16 13.39 0.83
C GLU A 78 -4.61 11.97 0.81
N ILE A 79 -3.64 11.67 -0.08
CA ILE A 79 -3.11 10.32 -0.30
C ILE A 79 -1.64 10.26 0.05
N GLY A 80 -1.30 9.51 1.10
CA GLY A 80 0.06 9.13 1.42
C GLY A 80 0.46 7.89 0.61
N VAL A 81 1.61 7.95 -0.07
CA VAL A 81 2.07 6.86 -0.93
C VAL A 81 3.42 6.33 -0.48
N MET A 82 3.46 5.04 -0.12
CA MET A 82 4.68 4.27 0.07
C MET A 82 4.82 3.31 -1.11
N GLY A 83 5.55 3.75 -2.13
CA GLY A 83 5.89 2.93 -3.30
C GLY A 83 7.12 2.06 -3.07
N GLN A 84 7.46 1.23 -4.05
CA GLN A 84 8.74 0.51 -4.04
C GLN A 84 9.88 1.54 -4.02
N PHE A 85 10.72 1.41 -3.00
CA PHE A 85 11.82 2.34 -2.78
C PHE A 85 13.05 1.90 -3.59
N HIS A 86 13.68 2.86 -4.23
CA HIS A 86 14.99 2.71 -4.87
C HIS A 86 15.98 3.58 -4.09
N ALA A 87 17.23 3.15 -4.02
CA ALA A 87 18.26 3.87 -3.30
C ALA A 87 18.27 5.38 -3.65
N VAL A 88 18.44 6.22 -2.63
CA VAL A 88 18.63 7.67 -2.82
C VAL A 88 20.12 7.91 -3.05
N ASP A 89 20.45 8.57 -4.14
CA ASP A 89 21.85 8.89 -4.49
C ASP A 89 22.43 10.04 -3.64
N PHE A 90 21.63 10.64 -2.77
CA PHE A 90 22.00 11.78 -1.92
C PHE A 90 22.01 11.38 -0.45
N ASP A 91 22.87 12.01 0.34
CA ASP A 91 23.05 11.76 1.76
C ASP A 91 22.10 12.66 2.58
N PHE A 92 20.82 12.24 2.66
CA PHE A 92 19.82 12.88 3.51
C PHE A 92 19.70 12.17 4.87
N SER A 93 19.45 12.93 5.92
CA SER A 93 19.06 12.38 7.21
C SER A 93 17.63 11.80 7.18
N ALA A 94 17.30 10.95 8.15
CA ALA A 94 15.94 10.43 8.29
C ALA A 94 14.91 11.56 8.46
N GLU A 95 15.26 12.61 9.21
CA GLU A 95 14.43 13.80 9.41
C GLU A 95 14.14 14.53 8.10
N GLU A 96 15.18 14.76 7.28
CA GLU A 96 15.03 15.41 5.97
C GLU A 96 14.16 14.59 5.01
N ILE A 97 14.32 13.27 4.98
CA ILE A 97 13.45 12.38 4.19
C ILE A 97 11.99 12.52 4.62
N VAL A 98 11.72 12.54 5.92
CA VAL A 98 10.33 12.68 6.41
C VAL A 98 9.80 14.07 6.10
N LEU A 99 10.62 15.12 6.25
CA LEU A 99 10.24 16.50 5.96
C LEU A 99 9.79 16.70 4.49
N MET A 100 10.39 15.97 3.53
CA MET A 100 9.94 15.98 2.13
C MET A 100 8.45 15.60 1.98
N GLY A 101 7.86 14.88 2.95
CA GLY A 101 6.44 14.59 2.98
C GLY A 101 5.57 15.83 3.14
N ARG A 102 6.11 16.96 3.61
CA ARG A 102 5.38 18.24 3.71
C ARG A 102 5.30 19.03 2.40
N ALA A 103 6.02 18.61 1.36
CA ALA A 103 6.05 19.30 0.05
C ALA A 103 4.65 19.64 -0.53
N PRO A 104 3.59 18.81 -0.41
CA PRO A 104 2.27 19.17 -0.91
C PRO A 104 1.62 20.38 -0.23
N TYR A 105 2.10 20.77 0.94
CA TYR A 105 1.54 21.90 1.71
C TYR A 105 2.29 23.21 1.48
N LYS A 106 3.43 23.18 0.78
CA LYS A 106 4.32 24.33 0.61
C LYS A 106 4.22 24.97 -0.76
N GLU A 107 4.37 26.30 -0.78
CA GLU A 107 4.60 27.04 -2.03
C GLU A 107 6.07 26.86 -2.49
N SER A 108 6.35 27.22 -3.75
CA SER A 108 7.71 27.17 -4.26
C SER A 108 8.61 28.12 -3.46
N PHE A 109 9.73 27.60 -2.95
CA PHE A 109 10.70 28.33 -2.12
C PHE A 109 10.21 28.73 -0.72
N GLU A 110 9.11 28.18 -0.24
CA GLU A 110 8.68 28.36 1.14
C GLU A 110 9.59 27.56 2.09
N GLU A 111 10.10 28.22 3.11
CA GLU A 111 10.97 27.60 4.12
C GLU A 111 10.18 26.66 5.03
N ASP A 112 10.90 25.68 5.62
CA ASP A 112 10.34 24.79 6.61
C ASP A 112 10.11 25.49 7.93
N THR A 113 8.93 25.29 8.51
CA THR A 113 8.51 25.95 9.74
C THR A 113 8.75 25.06 10.97
N ALA A 114 8.77 25.67 12.16
CA ALA A 114 8.83 24.92 13.41
C ALA A 114 7.64 23.92 13.56
N ALA A 115 6.48 24.23 12.96
CA ALA A 115 5.34 23.33 12.93
C ALA A 115 5.60 22.08 12.06
N ASP A 116 6.26 22.23 10.90
CA ASP A 116 6.64 21.10 10.05
C ASP A 116 7.61 20.16 10.79
N PHE A 117 8.62 20.71 11.45
CA PHE A 117 9.56 19.93 12.27
C PHE A 117 8.87 19.21 13.45
N ALA A 118 7.86 19.82 14.05
CA ALA A 118 7.06 19.16 15.11
C ALA A 118 6.29 17.96 14.56
N LEU A 119 5.69 18.09 13.36
CA LEU A 119 5.01 17.00 12.67
C LEU A 119 5.97 15.86 12.30
N VAL A 120 7.17 16.23 11.78
CA VAL A 120 8.23 15.26 11.46
C VAL A 120 8.64 14.45 12.68
N ARG A 121 8.88 15.13 13.82
CA ARG A 121 9.22 14.47 15.07
C ARG A 121 8.13 13.49 15.50
N THR A 122 6.88 13.93 15.50
CA THR A 122 5.73 13.07 15.83
C THR A 122 5.63 11.86 14.89
N ALA A 123 5.87 12.05 13.59
CA ALA A 123 5.84 10.95 12.64
C ALA A 123 6.98 9.93 12.88
N LEU A 124 8.20 10.42 13.18
CA LEU A 124 9.34 9.56 13.53
C LEU A 124 9.12 8.82 14.86
N GLU A 125 8.53 9.46 15.85
CA GLU A 125 8.16 8.82 17.13
C GLU A 125 7.17 7.67 16.90
N ARG A 126 6.14 7.87 16.07
CA ARG A 126 5.13 6.84 15.75
C ARG A 126 5.73 5.58 15.13
N VAL A 127 6.75 5.73 14.32
CA VAL A 127 7.43 4.58 13.67
C VAL A 127 8.65 4.06 14.46
N GLY A 128 8.91 4.61 15.66
CA GLY A 128 10.03 4.23 16.52
C GLY A 128 11.40 4.56 15.91
N MET A 129 11.51 5.74 15.25
CA MET A 129 12.73 6.22 14.60
C MET A 129 13.20 7.59 15.12
N ALA A 130 12.66 8.08 16.24
CA ALA A 130 13.01 9.39 16.79
C ALA A 130 14.51 9.52 17.09
N ASP A 131 15.13 8.49 17.69
CA ASP A 131 16.56 8.49 18.04
C ASP A 131 17.48 8.43 16.81
N ALA A 132 16.95 8.07 15.65
CA ALA A 132 17.68 7.97 14.39
C ALA A 132 17.42 9.17 13.45
N ALA A 133 16.72 10.22 13.91
CA ALA A 133 16.31 11.37 13.09
C ALA A 133 17.46 12.02 12.31
N GLN A 134 18.63 12.15 12.95
CA GLN A 134 19.82 12.79 12.36
C GLN A 134 20.78 11.80 11.69
N ARG A 135 20.46 10.49 11.67
CA ARG A 135 21.30 9.51 10.95
C ARG A 135 21.06 9.60 9.44
N SER A 136 22.14 9.37 8.69
CA SER A 136 22.03 9.24 7.23
C SER A 136 21.05 8.12 6.88
N PHE A 137 20.09 8.42 5.97
CA PHE A 137 19.11 7.44 5.51
C PHE A 137 19.79 6.20 4.88
N ASN A 138 20.92 6.41 4.17
CA ASN A 138 21.66 5.34 3.52
C ASN A 138 22.39 4.40 4.50
N GLU A 139 22.63 4.85 5.75
CA GLU A 139 23.23 4.02 6.80
C GLU A 139 22.19 3.22 7.59
N LEU A 140 20.91 3.45 7.35
CA LEU A 140 19.83 2.72 7.99
C LEU A 140 19.68 1.32 7.40
N SER A 141 19.35 0.35 8.24
CA SER A 141 18.92 -0.97 7.76
C SER A 141 17.65 -0.85 6.90
N GLY A 142 17.41 -1.83 6.02
CA GLY A 142 16.22 -1.82 5.15
C GLY A 142 14.90 -1.65 5.92
N GLY A 143 14.80 -2.25 7.12
CA GLY A 143 13.63 -2.08 7.98
C GLY A 143 13.51 -0.70 8.61
N GLU A 144 14.64 -0.05 8.96
CA GLU A 144 14.65 1.33 9.42
C GLU A 144 14.28 2.29 8.28
N GLN A 145 14.82 2.07 7.08
CA GLN A 145 14.46 2.85 5.88
C GLN A 145 12.96 2.78 5.59
N GLN A 146 12.35 1.58 5.64
CA GLN A 146 10.91 1.44 5.43
C GLN A 146 10.08 2.17 6.49
N ARG A 147 10.50 2.16 7.76
CA ARG A 147 9.82 2.93 8.82
C ARG A 147 9.94 4.43 8.59
N VAL A 148 11.10 4.93 8.16
CA VAL A 148 11.28 6.35 7.77
C VAL A 148 10.39 6.70 6.58
N MET A 149 10.28 5.83 5.58
CA MET A 149 9.39 6.04 4.42
C MET A 149 7.91 6.05 4.83
N LEU A 150 7.52 5.21 5.80
CA LEU A 150 6.18 5.28 6.37
C LEU A 150 5.97 6.61 7.11
N ALA A 151 6.93 7.06 7.93
CA ALA A 151 6.85 8.37 8.60
C ALA A 151 6.70 9.52 7.60
N ARG A 152 7.40 9.46 6.44
CA ARG A 152 7.23 10.40 5.34
C ARG A 152 5.81 10.42 4.78
N CYS A 153 5.11 9.30 4.76
CA CYS A 153 3.70 9.26 4.38
C CYS A 153 2.81 9.86 5.49
N LEU A 154 3.11 9.55 6.75
CA LEU A 154 2.31 9.98 7.89
C LEU A 154 2.39 11.49 8.15
N VAL A 155 3.54 12.12 7.88
CA VAL A 155 3.71 13.57 8.06
C VAL A 155 2.82 14.40 7.11
N GLN A 156 2.31 13.78 6.04
CA GLN A 156 1.30 14.38 5.15
C GLN A 156 -0.09 14.44 5.80
N GLU A 157 -0.32 13.75 6.94
CA GLU A 157 -1.63 13.62 7.57
C GLU A 157 -2.73 13.13 6.58
N PRO A 158 -2.46 12.04 5.83
CA PRO A 158 -3.32 11.60 4.75
C PRO A 158 -4.64 11.01 5.25
N GLN A 159 -5.69 11.04 4.41
CA GLN A 159 -6.93 10.31 4.63
C GLN A 159 -6.87 8.87 4.11
N LEU A 160 -6.00 8.61 3.16
CA LEU A 160 -5.77 7.29 2.55
C LEU A 160 -4.27 7.00 2.44
N LEU A 161 -3.84 5.82 2.85
CA LEU A 161 -2.50 5.30 2.57
C LEU A 161 -2.55 4.28 1.43
N ILE A 162 -1.67 4.45 0.45
CA ILE A 162 -1.42 3.45 -0.59
C ILE A 162 -0.02 2.88 -0.37
N LEU A 163 0.03 1.57 -0.09
CA LEU A 163 1.26 0.87 0.28
C LEU A 163 1.56 -0.22 -0.75
N ASP A 164 2.67 -0.08 -1.47
CA ASP A 164 3.11 -1.09 -2.45
C ASP A 164 4.19 -1.98 -1.82
N GLU A 165 3.77 -3.17 -1.36
CA GLU A 165 4.62 -4.17 -0.70
C GLU A 165 5.34 -3.66 0.57
N PRO A 166 4.61 -3.08 1.54
CA PRO A 166 5.21 -2.42 2.71
C PRO A 166 5.97 -3.36 3.65
N THR A 167 5.78 -4.66 3.51
CA THR A 167 6.36 -5.70 4.36
C THR A 167 7.53 -6.44 3.73
N ASN A 168 7.90 -6.12 2.48
CA ASN A 168 9.00 -6.78 1.79
C ASN A 168 10.34 -6.50 2.47
N HIS A 169 11.19 -7.54 2.51
CA HIS A 169 12.54 -7.49 3.09
C HIS A 169 12.59 -7.14 4.59
N LEU A 170 11.46 -7.24 5.30
CA LEU A 170 11.38 -7.02 6.73
C LEU A 170 11.33 -8.34 7.49
N ASP A 171 11.97 -8.37 8.67
CA ASP A 171 11.75 -9.41 9.65
C ASP A 171 10.29 -9.41 10.12
N ILE A 172 9.77 -10.57 10.48
CA ILE A 172 8.36 -10.77 10.86
C ILE A 172 7.91 -9.79 11.97
N LYS A 173 8.78 -9.48 12.92
CA LYS A 173 8.50 -8.51 13.98
C LYS A 173 8.15 -7.12 13.41
N TYR A 174 8.91 -6.67 12.41
CA TYR A 174 8.71 -5.36 11.80
C TYR A 174 7.53 -5.35 10.81
N GLN A 175 7.28 -6.49 10.12
CA GLN A 175 6.08 -6.65 9.30
C GLN A 175 4.82 -6.46 10.13
N LEU A 176 4.72 -7.16 11.27
CA LEU A 176 3.60 -7.04 12.21
C LEU A 176 3.49 -5.61 12.74
N HIS A 177 4.61 -5.03 13.18
CA HIS A 177 4.62 -3.67 13.75
C HIS A 177 4.11 -2.60 12.75
N ILE A 178 4.54 -2.66 11.49
CA ILE A 178 4.08 -1.73 10.44
C ILE A 178 2.57 -1.89 10.19
N LEU A 179 2.10 -3.14 10.01
CA LEU A 179 0.68 -3.38 9.71
C LEU A 179 -0.21 -3.02 10.91
N GLU A 180 0.22 -3.29 12.12
CA GLU A 180 -0.48 -2.90 13.36
C GLU A 180 -0.55 -1.38 13.51
N LEU A 181 0.57 -0.68 13.27
CA LEU A 181 0.61 0.78 13.28
C LEU A 181 -0.34 1.35 12.23
N VAL A 182 -0.26 0.87 10.99
CA VAL A 182 -1.11 1.34 9.88
C VAL A 182 -2.59 1.09 10.16
N LYS A 183 -2.95 -0.10 10.67
CA LYS A 183 -4.34 -0.43 11.08
C LYS A 183 -4.82 0.49 12.20
N GLY A 184 -3.93 0.81 13.15
CA GLY A 184 -4.23 1.68 14.29
C GLY A 184 -4.42 3.16 13.96
N LEU A 185 -4.09 3.61 12.74
CA LEU A 185 -4.27 5.01 12.32
C LEU A 185 -5.74 5.40 12.17
N GLY A 186 -6.64 4.45 11.93
CA GLY A 186 -8.07 4.71 11.71
C GLY A 186 -8.37 5.46 10.41
N ILE A 187 -7.48 5.40 9.42
CA ILE A 187 -7.65 5.94 8.07
C ILE A 187 -7.76 4.82 7.04
N GLY A 188 -8.17 5.15 5.82
CA GLY A 188 -8.20 4.18 4.73
C GLY A 188 -6.80 3.67 4.36
N VAL A 189 -6.71 2.39 3.97
CA VAL A 189 -5.46 1.77 3.53
C VAL A 189 -5.75 0.90 2.31
N ILE A 190 -4.95 1.04 1.26
CA ILE A 190 -4.91 0.08 0.15
C ILE A 190 -3.47 -0.43 0.04
N ALA A 191 -3.26 -1.71 0.36
CA ALA A 191 -1.93 -2.29 0.41
C ALA A 191 -1.79 -3.49 -0.52
N ALA A 192 -0.74 -3.54 -1.35
CA ALA A 192 -0.35 -4.78 -2.01
C ALA A 192 0.43 -5.64 -1.01
N LEU A 193 -0.09 -6.81 -0.69
CA LEU A 193 0.52 -7.76 0.24
C LEU A 193 0.83 -9.09 -0.46
N HIS A 194 1.87 -9.78 0.02
CA HIS A 194 2.23 -11.11 -0.46
C HIS A 194 1.86 -12.22 0.53
N ASP A 195 1.90 -11.94 1.82
CA ASP A 195 1.56 -12.89 2.86
C ASP A 195 0.05 -12.94 3.10
N LEU A 196 -0.54 -14.11 2.86
CA LEU A 196 -1.97 -14.33 2.99
C LEU A 196 -2.44 -14.30 4.45
N ASN A 197 -1.60 -14.77 5.38
CA ASN A 197 -1.94 -14.75 6.81
C ASN A 197 -1.91 -13.31 7.35
N LEU A 198 -0.93 -12.50 6.93
CA LEU A 198 -0.90 -11.09 7.26
C LEU A 198 -2.09 -10.34 6.64
N ALA A 199 -2.43 -10.64 5.39
CA ALA A 199 -3.62 -10.05 4.76
C ALA A 199 -4.91 -10.42 5.49
N ALA A 200 -5.05 -11.69 5.91
CA ALA A 200 -6.20 -12.15 6.69
C ALA A 200 -6.32 -11.45 8.05
N MET A 201 -5.18 -11.21 8.70
CA MET A 201 -5.12 -10.62 10.05
C MET A 201 -5.47 -9.12 10.06
N TYR A 202 -5.05 -8.39 9.03
CA TYR A 202 -5.12 -6.92 9.04
C TYR A 202 -6.17 -6.32 8.10
N ALA A 203 -6.47 -6.96 6.96
CA ALA A 203 -7.39 -6.40 6.00
C ALA A 203 -8.86 -6.65 6.36
N ASP A 204 -9.69 -5.65 6.07
CA ASP A 204 -11.15 -5.75 6.17
C ASP A 204 -11.75 -6.30 4.86
N LEU A 205 -11.05 -6.06 3.73
CA LEU A 205 -11.45 -6.50 2.39
C LEU A 205 -10.22 -6.99 1.62
N LEU A 206 -10.38 -8.11 0.93
CA LEU A 206 -9.37 -8.66 0.01
C LEU A 206 -9.83 -8.47 -1.44
N VAL A 207 -8.90 -8.03 -2.27
CA VAL A 207 -9.05 -7.95 -3.73
C VAL A 207 -8.02 -8.87 -4.35
N VAL A 208 -8.46 -9.98 -4.92
CA VAL A 208 -7.58 -10.97 -5.54
C VAL A 208 -7.46 -10.69 -7.03
N MET A 209 -6.23 -10.52 -7.49
CA MET A 209 -5.90 -10.27 -8.89
C MET A 209 -5.19 -11.45 -9.54
N LYS A 210 -5.55 -11.75 -10.77
CA LYS A 210 -4.90 -12.74 -11.62
C LYS A 210 -4.84 -12.22 -13.07
N GLU A 211 -3.67 -12.28 -13.68
CA GLU A 211 -3.47 -11.96 -15.12
C GLU A 211 -4.07 -10.62 -15.58
N GLY A 212 -3.93 -9.58 -14.73
CA GLY A 212 -4.44 -8.24 -15.03
C GLY A 212 -5.94 -8.05 -14.81
N ARG A 213 -6.62 -8.98 -14.17
CA ARG A 213 -8.05 -8.92 -13.84
C ARG A 213 -8.27 -9.07 -12.35
N ILE A 214 -9.41 -8.59 -11.87
CA ILE A 214 -9.89 -8.97 -10.54
C ILE A 214 -10.61 -10.31 -10.68
N ASP A 215 -10.17 -11.29 -9.89
CA ASP A 215 -10.79 -12.62 -9.81
C ASP A 215 -11.95 -12.60 -8.82
N ARG A 216 -11.71 -12.05 -7.62
CA ARG A 216 -12.74 -11.95 -6.57
C ARG A 216 -12.46 -10.84 -5.58
N ILE A 217 -13.51 -10.36 -4.93
CA ILE A 217 -13.46 -9.36 -3.83
C ILE A 217 -14.35 -9.87 -2.70
N GLY A 218 -13.90 -9.77 -1.47
CA GLY A 218 -14.68 -10.16 -0.29
C GLY A 218 -13.86 -10.06 0.99
N THR A 219 -14.45 -10.47 2.10
CA THR A 219 -13.77 -10.58 3.40
C THR A 219 -12.71 -11.67 3.39
N PRO A 220 -11.72 -11.64 4.29
CA PRO A 220 -10.73 -12.73 4.40
C PRO A 220 -11.37 -14.11 4.50
N GLN A 221 -12.46 -14.24 5.25
CA GLN A 221 -13.18 -15.52 5.45
C GLN A 221 -13.83 -16.03 4.17
N GLU A 222 -14.35 -15.13 3.32
CA GLU A 222 -14.97 -15.49 2.04
C GLU A 222 -13.94 -15.84 0.97
N ILE A 223 -12.79 -15.18 1.00
CA ILE A 223 -11.80 -15.23 -0.08
C ILE A 223 -10.76 -16.33 0.14
N ILE A 224 -10.19 -16.45 1.35
CA ILE A 224 -9.09 -17.39 1.61
C ILE A 224 -9.65 -18.80 1.77
N THR A 225 -9.66 -19.53 0.67
CA THR A 225 -10.15 -20.90 0.58
C THR A 225 -9.13 -21.79 -0.13
N VAL A 226 -9.19 -23.11 0.10
CA VAL A 226 -8.34 -24.10 -0.58
C VAL A 226 -8.45 -23.96 -2.12
N ASP A 227 -9.67 -23.74 -2.61
CA ASP A 227 -9.94 -23.53 -4.05
C ASP A 227 -9.24 -22.27 -4.57
N MET A 228 -9.33 -21.14 -3.85
CA MET A 228 -8.65 -19.89 -4.23
C MET A 228 -7.14 -20.10 -4.27
N LEU A 229 -6.55 -20.78 -3.29
CA LEU A 229 -5.10 -21.03 -3.25
C LEU A 229 -4.64 -21.89 -4.43
N ALA A 230 -5.39 -22.93 -4.76
CA ALA A 230 -5.10 -23.76 -5.93
C ALA A 230 -5.28 -22.99 -7.25
N HIS A 231 -6.38 -22.23 -7.37
CA HIS A 231 -6.70 -21.50 -8.61
C HIS A 231 -5.76 -20.33 -8.87
N ILE A 232 -5.46 -19.52 -7.85
CA ILE A 232 -4.69 -18.27 -8.00
C ILE A 232 -3.19 -18.52 -7.94
N TYR A 233 -2.74 -19.33 -6.97
CA TYR A 233 -1.32 -19.51 -6.68
C TYR A 233 -0.76 -20.86 -7.16
N GLY A 234 -1.65 -21.81 -7.56
CA GLY A 234 -1.24 -23.15 -7.96
C GLY A 234 -0.66 -23.99 -6.82
N VAL A 235 -1.01 -23.67 -5.57
CA VAL A 235 -0.46 -24.36 -4.38
C VAL A 235 -1.54 -25.18 -3.68
N ARG A 236 -1.10 -26.29 -3.07
CA ARG A 236 -1.94 -27.04 -2.14
C ARG A 236 -1.67 -26.56 -0.72
N ALA A 237 -2.71 -26.16 -0.02
CA ALA A 237 -2.64 -25.72 1.35
C ALA A 237 -3.90 -26.13 2.10
N ASN A 238 -3.80 -26.22 3.43
CA ASN A 238 -4.96 -26.30 4.29
C ASN A 238 -5.35 -24.89 4.73
N VAL A 239 -6.65 -24.66 4.88
CA VAL A 239 -7.18 -23.45 5.51
C VAL A 239 -7.87 -23.87 6.79
N THR A 240 -7.36 -23.36 7.91
CA THR A 240 -7.97 -23.51 9.23
C THR A 240 -8.42 -22.15 9.72
N TYR A 241 -9.11 -22.09 10.85
CA TYR A 241 -9.60 -20.83 11.40
C TYR A 241 -9.12 -20.70 12.84
N ASP A 242 -8.71 -19.50 13.22
CA ASP A 242 -8.38 -19.20 14.61
C ASP A 242 -9.62 -19.01 15.48
N ALA A 243 -9.44 -18.71 16.77
CA ALA A 243 -10.53 -18.51 17.73
C ALA A 243 -11.42 -17.28 17.38
N ALA A 244 -10.92 -16.33 16.59
CA ALA A 244 -11.65 -15.17 16.10
C ALA A 244 -12.35 -15.43 14.74
N GLY A 245 -12.18 -16.62 14.17
CA GLY A 245 -12.72 -17.01 12.86
C GLY A 245 -11.91 -16.46 11.68
N LEU A 246 -10.66 -16.03 11.89
CA LEU A 246 -9.77 -15.60 10.82
C LEU A 246 -9.12 -16.82 10.15
N PRO A 247 -9.06 -16.85 8.81
CA PRO A 247 -8.43 -17.94 8.09
C PRO A 247 -6.92 -17.94 8.29
N LEU A 248 -6.35 -19.13 8.51
CA LEU A 248 -4.94 -19.42 8.60
C LEU A 248 -4.56 -20.39 7.50
N VAL A 249 -3.61 -20.00 6.67
CA VAL A 249 -3.08 -20.81 5.56
C VAL A 249 -1.89 -21.62 6.05
N ASP A 250 -2.01 -22.94 5.99
CA ASP A 250 -0.95 -23.91 6.27
C ASP A 250 -0.50 -24.55 4.96
N TYR A 251 0.68 -24.13 4.45
CA TYR A 251 1.23 -24.61 3.19
C TYR A 251 1.77 -26.03 3.34
N ARG A 252 1.33 -26.93 2.45
CA ARG A 252 1.82 -28.31 2.38
C ARG A 252 2.82 -28.47 1.24
N THR A 253 3.95 -29.06 1.55
CA THR A 253 5.03 -29.33 0.58
C THR A 253 4.83 -30.63 -0.22
N GLU A 254 3.68 -31.29 -0.12
CA GLU A 254 3.40 -32.50 -0.91
C GLU A 254 3.27 -32.12 -2.40
N GLN A 255 4.36 -32.40 -3.11
CA GLN A 255 4.56 -32.43 -4.57
C GLN A 255 3.63 -31.53 -5.38
N LEU A 256 4.17 -30.35 -5.75
CA LEU A 256 3.73 -29.65 -6.95
C LEU A 256 3.93 -30.59 -8.16
N PRO A 257 2.92 -30.74 -9.04
CA PRO A 257 3.06 -31.55 -10.24
C PRO A 257 4.13 -30.98 -11.18
#